data_2d789803bd624f092af0ee514e43dda0
#
_entry.id   2d789803bd624f092af0ee514e43dda0
#
_cell.length_a   1.000
_cell.length_b   1.000
_cell.length_c   1.000
_cell.angle_alpha   90.00
_cell.angle_beta   90.00
_cell.angle_gamma   90.00
#
_symmetry.space_group_name_H-M   'P 1'
#
loop_
_entity.id
_entity.type
_entity.pdbx_description
1 polymer ?
#
loop_
_entity_poly.entity_id
_entity_poly.type
_entity_poly.pdbx_seq_one_letter_code
_entity_poly.pdbx_strand_id
1 'polypeptide(L)'
;MKYFGLIKEAWKDYDNSRKILSITDISIKVSTNHVYRIILKDGSKVIAKISDYGYVSNFSEDHSIINALSINLTYPFENFLAKSLTKNGRLYIYEKKVNKSPIWVVFYNPIRTDKKPTKKQSIQRIKILGKELASFHLSCKNIRKILPHKSKTFNEDIKFIKQNIFSKTYLHFDKNEKKEIIKHCDIFIKNTGKLIKKNDLLPVFIDWNIGNFSVDNK
;
A
#
# COMPACT_ATOMS: atom_id res chain seq x y z
N MET A 1 -14.67 17.40 -9.38
CA MET A 1 -14.37 15.99 -9.01
C MET A 1 -13.19 15.51 -9.86
N LYS A 2 -11.99 15.53 -9.25
CA LYS A 2 -10.69 15.58 -9.96
C LYS A 2 -10.37 14.38 -10.86
N TYR A 3 -10.84 13.15 -10.55
CA TYR A 3 -10.38 11.96 -11.27
C TYR A 3 -11.47 11.06 -11.86
N PHE A 4 -12.73 11.49 -11.92
CA PHE A 4 -13.84 10.64 -12.40
C PHE A 4 -13.66 10.21 -13.87
N GLY A 5 -13.17 11.11 -14.72
CA GLY A 5 -12.86 10.78 -16.11
C GLY A 5 -11.80 9.68 -16.23
N LEU A 6 -10.70 9.83 -15.47
CA LEU A 6 -9.60 8.86 -15.43
C LEU A 6 -10.07 7.48 -14.94
N ILE A 7 -10.92 7.44 -13.90
CA ILE A 7 -11.49 6.17 -13.41
C ILE A 7 -12.34 5.49 -14.48
N LYS A 8 -13.17 6.25 -15.19
CA LYS A 8 -14.00 5.70 -16.27
C LYS A 8 -13.16 5.15 -17.43
N GLU A 9 -12.10 5.86 -17.81
CA GLU A 9 -11.16 5.40 -18.83
C GLU A 9 -10.48 4.11 -18.38
N ALA A 10 -9.89 4.10 -17.17
CA ALA A 10 -9.21 2.93 -16.61
C ALA A 10 -10.15 1.73 -16.47
N TRP A 11 -11.40 1.95 -16.05
CA TRP A 11 -12.38 0.88 -15.95
C TRP A 11 -12.77 0.33 -17.31
N LYS A 12 -12.98 1.21 -18.29
CA LYS A 12 -13.27 0.80 -19.67
C LYS A 12 -12.16 -0.04 -20.28
N ASP A 13 -10.90 0.31 -19.99
CA ASP A 13 -9.75 -0.49 -20.40
C ASP A 13 -9.69 -1.83 -19.67
N TYR A 14 -9.98 -1.83 -18.37
CA TYR A 14 -9.99 -3.06 -17.57
C TYR A 14 -11.11 -4.01 -17.99
N ASP A 15 -12.36 -3.52 -17.96
CA ASP A 15 -13.56 -4.30 -18.26
C ASP A 15 -14.65 -3.42 -18.90
N ASN A 16 -14.70 -3.44 -20.21
CA ASN A 16 -15.69 -2.66 -20.96
C ASN A 16 -17.12 -3.26 -20.92
N SER A 17 -17.26 -4.51 -20.49
CA SER A 17 -18.56 -5.19 -20.44
C SER A 17 -19.41 -4.70 -19.28
N ARG A 18 -18.81 -4.43 -18.11
CA ARG A 18 -19.51 -3.96 -16.92
C ARG A 18 -19.50 -2.43 -16.84
N LYS A 19 -20.68 -1.84 -16.82
CA LYS A 19 -20.85 -0.38 -16.84
C LYS A 19 -20.90 0.20 -15.43
N ILE A 20 -20.24 1.34 -15.25
CA ILE A 20 -20.28 2.10 -14.00
C ILE A 20 -21.66 2.74 -13.84
N LEU A 21 -22.28 2.54 -12.67
CA LEU A 21 -23.48 3.23 -12.23
C LEU A 21 -23.13 4.53 -11.50
N SER A 22 -22.24 4.46 -10.49
CA SER A 22 -21.83 5.64 -9.73
C SER A 22 -20.39 5.53 -9.24
N ILE A 23 -19.78 6.70 -8.99
CA ILE A 23 -18.44 6.84 -8.39
C ILE A 23 -18.57 7.80 -7.21
N THR A 24 -18.08 7.40 -6.04
CA THR A 24 -18.08 8.20 -4.82
C THR A 24 -16.66 8.35 -4.32
N ASP A 25 -16.20 9.57 -4.04
CA ASP A 25 -14.93 9.83 -3.38
C ASP A 25 -15.01 9.43 -1.91
N ILE A 26 -14.14 8.54 -1.48
CA ILE A 26 -14.00 8.07 -0.10
C ILE A 26 -12.59 8.32 0.44
N SER A 27 -11.84 9.21 -0.20
CA SER A 27 -10.46 9.55 0.17
C SER A 27 -10.40 10.13 1.59
N ILE A 28 -9.34 9.77 2.31
CA ILE A 28 -9.01 10.43 3.58
C ILE A 28 -8.23 11.71 3.24
N LYS A 29 -8.64 12.84 3.85
CA LYS A 29 -8.12 14.19 3.51
C LYS A 29 -6.59 14.35 3.61
N VAL A 30 -5.94 13.55 4.45
CA VAL A 30 -4.49 13.59 4.70
C VAL A 30 -3.69 12.56 3.88
N SER A 31 -4.35 11.81 3.01
CA SER A 31 -3.71 10.77 2.19
C SER A 31 -3.14 11.36 0.90
N THR A 32 -1.95 10.90 0.50
CA THR A 32 -1.37 11.15 -0.83
C THR A 32 -2.09 10.37 -1.94
N ASN A 33 -2.91 9.37 -1.58
CA ASN A 33 -3.68 8.58 -2.51
C ASN A 33 -5.16 9.00 -2.49
N HIS A 34 -5.78 8.97 -3.66
CA HIS A 34 -7.21 9.18 -3.81
C HIS A 34 -7.92 7.83 -3.94
N VAL A 35 -8.98 7.64 -3.15
CA VAL A 35 -9.71 6.38 -3.10
C VAL A 35 -11.17 6.62 -3.45
N TYR A 36 -11.70 5.83 -4.38
CA TYR A 36 -13.07 5.95 -4.87
C TYR A 36 -13.78 4.61 -4.76
N ARG A 37 -15.05 4.68 -4.34
CA ARG A 37 -15.97 3.55 -4.43
C ARG A 37 -16.72 3.65 -5.76
N ILE A 38 -16.67 2.58 -6.53
CA ILE A 38 -17.39 2.41 -7.78
C ILE A 38 -18.54 1.44 -7.53
N ILE A 39 -19.73 1.79 -7.96
CA ILE A 39 -20.88 0.88 -8.03
C ILE A 39 -21.12 0.61 -9.51
N LEU A 40 -21.19 -0.65 -9.88
CA LEU A 40 -21.49 -1.08 -11.24
C LEU A 40 -22.99 -1.28 -11.43
N LYS A 41 -23.47 -1.31 -12.67
CA LYS A 41 -24.91 -1.50 -12.99
C LYS A 41 -25.46 -2.85 -12.52
N ASP A 42 -24.62 -3.87 -12.36
CA ASP A 42 -24.95 -5.18 -11.80
C ASP A 42 -25.02 -5.18 -10.25
N GLY A 43 -24.87 -4.02 -9.61
CA GLY A 43 -24.85 -3.86 -8.16
C GLY A 43 -23.52 -4.22 -7.48
N SER A 44 -22.56 -4.75 -8.21
CA SER A 44 -21.23 -5.06 -7.66
C SER A 44 -20.45 -3.79 -7.32
N LYS A 45 -19.51 -3.91 -6.36
CA LYS A 45 -18.72 -2.79 -5.86
C LYS A 45 -17.24 -3.04 -6.15
N VAL A 46 -16.53 -1.97 -6.50
CA VAL A 46 -15.09 -1.97 -6.74
C VAL A 46 -14.49 -0.76 -6.05
N ILE A 47 -13.28 -0.87 -5.54
CA ILE A 47 -12.51 0.25 -5.00
C ILE A 47 -11.43 0.61 -6.03
N ALA A 48 -11.40 1.88 -6.43
CA ALA A 48 -10.30 2.42 -7.23
C ALA A 48 -9.37 3.23 -6.33
N LYS A 49 -8.06 2.97 -6.42
CA LYS A 49 -7.02 3.79 -5.80
C LYS A 49 -6.22 4.47 -6.89
N ILE A 50 -6.05 5.77 -6.77
CA ILE A 50 -5.30 6.61 -7.70
C ILE A 50 -4.14 7.25 -6.96
N SER A 51 -2.98 7.25 -7.59
CA SER A 51 -1.81 7.96 -7.10
C SER A 51 -1.13 8.72 -8.24
N ASP A 52 -0.61 9.90 -7.90
CA ASP A 52 0.27 10.72 -8.73
C ASP A 52 1.60 11.01 -8.00
N TYR A 53 1.86 10.26 -6.92
CA TYR A 53 3.01 10.43 -6.04
C TYR A 53 3.96 9.22 -6.11
N GLY A 54 5.25 9.49 -6.30
CA GLY A 54 6.30 8.47 -6.33
C GLY A 54 6.50 7.84 -7.72
N TYR A 55 6.97 6.62 -7.75
CA TYR A 55 7.29 5.89 -8.98
C TYR A 55 6.35 4.70 -9.18
N VAL A 56 5.83 4.55 -10.38
CA VAL A 56 4.97 3.42 -10.77
C VAL A 56 5.65 2.08 -10.53
N SER A 57 6.96 1.98 -10.78
CA SER A 57 7.73 0.76 -10.52
C SER A 57 7.68 0.32 -9.06
N ASN A 58 7.90 1.23 -8.11
CA ASN A 58 7.83 0.92 -6.69
C ASN A 58 6.43 0.49 -6.28
N PHE A 59 5.41 1.20 -6.79
CA PHE A 59 4.02 0.87 -6.58
C PHE A 59 3.68 -0.52 -7.14
N SER A 60 4.12 -0.84 -8.34
CA SER A 60 3.92 -2.14 -8.97
C SER A 60 4.57 -3.28 -8.18
N GLU A 61 5.79 -3.08 -7.68
CA GLU A 61 6.47 -4.05 -6.82
C GLU A 61 5.70 -4.30 -5.52
N ASP A 62 5.30 -3.24 -4.81
CA ASP A 62 4.54 -3.34 -3.57
C ASP A 62 3.22 -4.10 -3.78
N HIS A 63 2.52 -3.77 -4.86
CA HIS A 63 1.24 -4.42 -5.18
C HIS A 63 1.40 -5.85 -5.66
N SER A 64 2.51 -6.20 -6.30
CA SER A 64 2.83 -7.58 -6.65
C SER A 64 3.05 -8.42 -5.39
N ILE A 65 3.73 -7.87 -4.38
CA ILE A 65 3.90 -8.53 -3.08
C ILE A 65 2.54 -8.67 -2.37
N ILE A 66 1.73 -7.60 -2.32
CA ILE A 66 0.39 -7.63 -1.72
C ILE A 66 -0.50 -8.69 -2.40
N ASN A 67 -0.46 -8.75 -3.73
CA ASN A 67 -1.20 -9.75 -4.49
C ASN A 67 -0.72 -11.18 -4.16
N ALA A 68 0.59 -11.41 -4.13
CA ALA A 68 1.16 -12.71 -3.78
C ALA A 68 0.79 -13.12 -2.34
N LEU A 69 0.82 -12.18 -1.37
CA LEU A 69 0.36 -12.39 -0.01
C LEU A 69 -1.13 -12.77 0.02
N SER A 70 -1.99 -12.03 -0.70
CA SER A 70 -3.44 -12.28 -0.72
C SER A 70 -3.84 -13.63 -1.31
N ILE A 71 -2.96 -14.25 -2.12
CA ILE A 71 -3.19 -15.57 -2.74
C ILE A 71 -2.65 -16.69 -1.85
N ASN A 72 -1.52 -16.48 -1.17
CA ASN A 72 -0.77 -17.54 -0.51
C ASN A 72 -0.91 -17.56 1.03
N LEU A 73 -1.46 -16.49 1.63
CA LEU A 73 -1.78 -16.51 3.05
C LEU A 73 -2.94 -17.46 3.31
N THR A 74 -2.78 -18.28 4.36
CA THR A 74 -3.80 -19.21 4.84
C THR A 74 -4.50 -18.67 6.08
N TYR A 75 -5.50 -19.40 6.59
CA TYR A 75 -6.20 -19.06 7.83
C TYR A 75 -5.21 -18.66 8.95
N PRO A 76 -5.47 -17.57 9.68
CA PRO A 76 -6.64 -16.68 9.60
C PRO A 76 -6.46 -15.47 8.66
N PHE A 77 -5.42 -15.43 7.80
CA PHE A 77 -5.02 -14.25 7.03
C PHE A 77 -5.40 -14.30 5.55
N GLU A 78 -6.12 -15.31 5.08
CA GLU A 78 -6.50 -15.48 3.67
C GLU A 78 -7.36 -14.33 3.11
N ASN A 79 -8.06 -13.61 3.98
CA ASN A 79 -8.88 -12.45 3.62
C ASN A 79 -8.38 -11.14 4.24
N PHE A 80 -7.17 -11.15 4.81
CA PHE A 80 -6.61 -10.01 5.52
C PHE A 80 -6.32 -8.81 4.60
N LEU A 81 -5.92 -9.08 3.36
CA LEU A 81 -5.58 -8.07 2.39
C LEU A 81 -6.66 -7.89 1.33
N ALA A 82 -6.90 -6.64 0.93
CA ALA A 82 -7.73 -6.36 -0.23
C ALA A 82 -7.12 -7.00 -1.48
N LYS A 83 -7.91 -7.83 -2.19
CA LYS A 83 -7.47 -8.48 -3.41
C LYS A 83 -7.53 -7.50 -4.57
N SER A 84 -6.36 -7.24 -5.18
CA SER A 84 -6.26 -6.44 -6.40
C SER A 84 -6.92 -7.15 -7.57
N LEU A 85 -7.54 -6.38 -8.47
CA LEU A 85 -8.04 -6.94 -9.73
C LEU A 85 -6.88 -7.23 -10.68
N THR A 86 -6.99 -8.34 -11.38
CA THR A 86 -5.98 -8.79 -12.35
C THR A 86 -6.57 -8.84 -13.76
N LYS A 87 -5.74 -8.62 -14.77
CA LYS A 87 -6.08 -8.78 -16.18
C LYS A 87 -5.06 -9.72 -16.81
N ASN A 88 -5.53 -10.79 -17.47
CA ASN A 88 -4.66 -11.82 -18.05
C ASN A 88 -3.66 -12.43 -17.02
N GLY A 89 -4.11 -12.68 -15.79
CA GLY A 89 -3.30 -13.26 -14.73
C GLY A 89 -2.26 -12.32 -14.09
N ARG A 90 -2.18 -11.05 -14.53
CA ARG A 90 -1.26 -10.04 -13.99
C ARG A 90 -2.02 -8.94 -13.26
N LEU A 91 -1.37 -8.34 -12.26
CA LEU A 91 -1.89 -7.15 -11.60
C LEU A 91 -2.24 -6.10 -12.65
N TYR A 92 -3.48 -5.59 -12.60
CA TYR A 92 -3.90 -4.52 -13.51
C TYR A 92 -3.51 -3.16 -12.93
N ILE A 93 -2.70 -2.42 -13.67
CA ILE A 93 -2.35 -1.02 -13.40
C ILE A 93 -2.63 -0.23 -14.67
N TYR A 94 -3.50 0.77 -14.57
CA TYR A 94 -3.72 1.73 -15.64
C TYR A 94 -2.85 2.95 -15.43
N GLU A 95 -2.01 3.27 -16.41
CA GLU A 95 -1.10 4.41 -16.36
C GLU A 95 -1.51 5.46 -17.39
N LYS A 96 -1.47 6.74 -16.99
CA LYS A 96 -1.68 7.87 -17.86
C LYS A 96 -0.76 9.01 -17.47
N LYS A 97 -0.22 9.74 -18.45
CA LYS A 97 0.49 11.00 -18.20
C LYS A 97 -0.51 12.15 -18.27
N VAL A 98 -0.57 12.94 -17.19
CA VAL A 98 -1.36 14.16 -17.12
C VAL A 98 -0.41 15.31 -16.79
N ASN A 99 -0.32 16.32 -17.65
CA ASN A 99 0.62 17.44 -17.49
C ASN A 99 2.07 17.00 -17.26
N LYS A 100 2.54 15.99 -17.99
CA LYS A 100 3.87 15.35 -17.90
C LYS A 100 4.12 14.53 -16.63
N SER A 101 3.18 14.48 -15.68
CA SER A 101 3.29 13.65 -14.48
C SER A 101 2.57 12.31 -14.67
N PRO A 102 3.18 11.20 -14.28
CA PRO A 102 2.51 9.91 -14.34
C PRO A 102 1.42 9.84 -13.26
N ILE A 103 0.26 9.35 -13.66
CA ILE A 103 -0.85 9.01 -12.75
C ILE A 103 -1.22 7.57 -13.03
N TRP A 104 -1.51 6.81 -11.99
CA TRP A 104 -1.92 5.42 -12.14
C TRP A 104 -3.15 5.09 -11.31
N VAL A 105 -3.91 4.13 -11.80
CA VAL A 105 -5.13 3.63 -11.18
C VAL A 105 -5.03 2.12 -11.02
N VAL A 106 -5.39 1.63 -9.85
CA VAL A 106 -5.58 0.21 -9.58
C VAL A 106 -6.96 -0.04 -8.98
N PHE A 107 -7.46 -1.25 -9.18
CA PHE A 107 -8.75 -1.65 -8.66
C PHE A 107 -8.62 -2.80 -7.67
N TYR A 108 -9.50 -2.81 -6.66
CA TYR A 108 -9.56 -3.82 -5.62
C TYR A 108 -10.99 -4.32 -5.43
N ASN A 109 -11.12 -5.56 -5.04
CA ASN A 109 -12.35 -6.04 -4.44
C ASN A 109 -12.54 -5.35 -3.07
N PRO A 110 -13.75 -4.87 -2.74
CA PRO A 110 -13.99 -4.25 -1.44
C PRO A 110 -13.81 -5.26 -0.32
N ILE A 111 -13.11 -4.88 0.73
CA ILE A 111 -13.10 -5.63 1.98
C ILE A 111 -14.47 -5.46 2.64
N ARG A 112 -15.06 -6.53 3.13
CA ARG A 112 -16.27 -6.47 3.95
C ARG A 112 -15.92 -5.83 5.29
N THR A 113 -16.53 -4.70 5.59
CA THR A 113 -16.34 -3.97 6.84
C THR A 113 -17.68 -3.89 7.55
N ASP A 114 -17.92 -4.74 8.53
CA ASP A 114 -19.25 -4.83 9.13
C ASP A 114 -19.58 -3.68 10.11
N LYS A 115 -18.60 -3.08 10.77
CA LYS A 115 -18.87 -1.91 11.66
C LYS A 115 -17.63 -1.01 11.84
N LYS A 116 -17.87 0.31 11.91
CA LYS A 116 -16.85 1.26 12.38
C LYS A 116 -16.58 1.03 13.87
N PRO A 117 -15.32 0.92 14.29
CA PRO A 117 -14.97 0.75 15.69
C PRO A 117 -15.37 1.97 16.53
N THR A 118 -15.91 1.73 17.72
CA THR A 118 -16.18 2.78 18.70
C THR A 118 -14.89 3.19 19.41
N LYS A 119 -14.77 4.47 19.80
CA LYS A 119 -13.58 5.04 20.49
C LYS A 119 -13.20 4.29 21.79
N LYS A 120 -14.17 3.68 22.48
CA LYS A 120 -13.96 3.01 23.76
C LYS A 120 -13.11 1.72 23.70
N GLN A 121 -12.90 1.15 22.51
CA GLN A 121 -12.16 -0.11 22.35
C GLN A 121 -10.67 0.09 21.96
N SER A 122 -10.14 1.31 22.05
CA SER A 122 -8.84 1.66 21.45
C SER A 122 -7.64 0.91 22.05
N ILE A 123 -7.49 0.83 23.38
CA ILE A 123 -6.32 0.22 24.02
C ILE A 123 -6.33 -1.31 23.87
N GLN A 124 -7.47 -1.94 24.13
CA GLN A 124 -7.61 -3.39 23.95
C GLN A 124 -7.38 -3.79 22.48
N ARG A 125 -7.85 -2.95 21.56
CA ARG A 125 -7.64 -3.12 20.13
C ARG A 125 -6.17 -3.01 19.72
N ILE A 126 -5.42 -2.07 20.28
CA ILE A 126 -3.98 -1.95 20.00
C ILE A 126 -3.24 -3.23 20.42
N LYS A 127 -3.59 -3.81 21.57
CA LYS A 127 -3.02 -5.09 22.03
C LYS A 127 -3.36 -6.24 21.07
N ILE A 128 -4.62 -6.33 20.64
CA ILE A 128 -5.06 -7.34 19.67
C ILE A 128 -4.31 -7.15 18.33
N LEU A 129 -4.27 -5.92 17.81
CA LEU A 129 -3.56 -5.62 16.56
C LEU A 129 -2.07 -5.96 16.65
N GLY A 130 -1.42 -5.73 17.79
CA GLY A 130 -0.02 -6.11 17.98
C GLY A 130 0.18 -7.64 17.92
N LYS A 131 -0.71 -8.40 18.54
CA LYS A 131 -0.70 -9.88 18.46
C LYS A 131 -0.96 -10.37 17.03
N GLU A 132 -1.96 -9.80 16.36
CA GLU A 132 -2.29 -10.14 14.98
C GLU A 132 -1.14 -9.80 14.01
N LEU A 133 -0.46 -8.66 14.22
CA LEU A 133 0.71 -8.29 13.44
C LEU A 133 1.85 -9.31 13.59
N ALA A 134 2.13 -9.75 14.81
CA ALA A 134 3.16 -10.76 15.06
C ALA A 134 2.79 -12.09 14.38
N SER A 135 1.55 -12.53 14.49
CA SER A 135 1.04 -13.74 13.84
C SER A 135 1.07 -13.64 12.31
N PHE A 136 0.73 -12.47 11.77
CA PHE A 136 0.82 -12.17 10.36
C PHE A 136 2.28 -12.26 9.85
N HIS A 137 3.24 -11.68 10.58
CA HIS A 137 4.66 -11.76 10.21
C HIS A 137 5.17 -13.21 10.22
N LEU A 138 4.73 -14.05 11.17
CA LEU A 138 5.05 -15.47 11.18
C LEU A 138 4.48 -16.18 9.94
N SER A 139 3.25 -15.87 9.55
CA SER A 139 2.65 -16.42 8.33
C SER A 139 3.40 -15.97 7.07
N CYS A 140 3.81 -14.69 6.99
CA CYS A 140 4.67 -14.19 5.90
C CYS A 140 6.03 -14.92 5.85
N LYS A 141 6.61 -15.26 7.01
CA LYS A 141 7.86 -16.04 7.06
C LYS A 141 7.73 -17.41 6.40
N ASN A 142 6.60 -18.07 6.57
CA ASN A 142 6.36 -19.39 5.99
C ASN A 142 6.28 -19.37 4.47
N ILE A 143 5.76 -18.30 3.88
CA ILE A 143 5.58 -18.16 2.44
C ILE A 143 6.65 -17.27 1.76
N ARG A 144 7.65 -16.80 2.50
CA ARG A 144 8.66 -15.82 2.00
C ARG A 144 9.35 -16.23 0.71
N LYS A 145 9.56 -17.54 0.48
CA LYS A 145 10.27 -18.06 -0.69
C LYS A 145 9.50 -17.89 -2.00
N ILE A 146 8.19 -17.75 -1.93
CA ILE A 146 7.31 -17.58 -3.09
C ILE A 146 6.88 -16.14 -3.31
N LEU A 147 7.27 -15.23 -2.40
CA LEU A 147 6.97 -13.81 -2.60
C LEU A 147 7.88 -13.19 -3.67
N PRO A 148 7.35 -12.28 -4.48
CA PRO A 148 8.15 -11.53 -5.43
C PRO A 148 9.30 -10.78 -4.74
N HIS A 149 10.43 -10.69 -5.42
CA HIS A 149 11.56 -9.92 -4.93
C HIS A 149 11.25 -8.42 -5.02
N LYS A 150 11.58 -7.68 -3.96
CA LYS A 150 11.54 -6.22 -3.96
C LYS A 150 12.93 -5.66 -4.28
N SER A 151 12.99 -4.69 -5.18
CA SER A 151 14.26 -4.04 -5.58
C SER A 151 14.86 -3.20 -4.45
N LYS A 152 14.02 -2.68 -3.53
CA LYS A 152 14.45 -1.84 -2.44
C LYS A 152 14.09 -2.42 -1.08
N THR A 153 15.07 -2.46 -0.21
CA THR A 153 14.93 -2.73 1.21
C THR A 153 14.89 -1.42 1.99
N PHE A 154 14.45 -1.47 3.23
CA PHE A 154 14.47 -0.29 4.11
C PHE A 154 15.89 0.31 4.24
N ASN A 155 16.92 -0.53 4.27
CA ASN A 155 18.31 -0.05 4.29
C ASN A 155 18.70 0.70 3.02
N GLU A 156 18.19 0.29 1.86
CA GLU A 156 18.43 0.99 0.60
C GLU A 156 17.70 2.32 0.54
N ASP A 157 16.49 2.41 1.10
CA ASP A 157 15.77 3.66 1.24
C ASP A 157 16.51 4.65 2.16
N ILE A 158 17.05 4.17 3.29
CA ILE A 158 17.88 5.01 4.19
C ILE A 158 19.16 5.49 3.48
N LYS A 159 19.83 4.63 2.72
CA LYS A 159 20.99 5.03 1.91
C LYS A 159 20.62 6.06 0.87
N PHE A 160 19.47 5.88 0.20
CA PHE A 160 18.97 6.84 -0.79
C PHE A 160 18.67 8.21 -0.16
N ILE A 161 18.03 8.24 1.01
CA ILE A 161 17.79 9.50 1.75
C ILE A 161 19.11 10.17 2.04
N LYS A 162 20.09 9.46 2.62
CA LYS A 162 21.41 10.01 2.94
C LYS A 162 22.12 10.62 1.72
N GLN A 163 22.07 9.94 0.58
CA GLN A 163 22.70 10.40 -0.67
C GLN A 163 22.02 11.64 -1.26
N ASN A 164 20.71 11.78 -1.06
CA ASN A 164 19.90 12.79 -1.72
C ASN A 164 19.42 13.92 -0.80
N ILE A 165 19.75 13.91 0.48
CA ILE A 165 19.22 14.85 1.48
C ILE A 165 19.50 16.33 1.13
N PHE A 166 20.57 16.62 0.39
CA PHE A 166 20.91 17.97 -0.07
C PHE A 166 20.28 18.32 -1.43
N SER A 167 19.54 17.39 -2.05
CA SER A 167 18.84 17.68 -3.31
C SER A 167 17.66 18.64 -3.10
N LYS A 168 17.13 19.17 -4.22
CA LYS A 168 15.95 20.06 -4.21
C LYS A 168 14.71 19.43 -3.58
N THR A 169 14.60 18.12 -3.57
CA THR A 169 13.47 17.38 -2.99
C THR A 169 13.32 17.62 -1.47
N TYR A 170 14.43 17.93 -0.78
CA TYR A 170 14.48 18.12 0.68
C TYR A 170 14.78 19.58 1.06
N LEU A 171 14.30 20.55 0.27
CA LEU A 171 14.53 21.98 0.52
C LEU A 171 13.93 22.51 1.83
N HIS A 172 12.90 21.84 2.35
CA HIS A 172 12.22 22.21 3.59
C HIS A 172 13.05 21.98 4.86
N PHE A 173 14.15 21.21 4.78
CA PHE A 173 15.08 21.01 5.89
C PHE A 173 16.23 22.00 5.81
N ASP A 174 16.60 22.60 6.93
CA ASP A 174 17.81 23.45 7.02
C ASP A 174 19.09 22.60 7.01
N LYS A 175 20.26 23.30 6.99
CA LYS A 175 21.56 22.62 6.89
C LYS A 175 21.88 21.75 8.13
N ASN A 176 21.44 22.17 9.33
CA ASN A 176 21.72 21.46 10.57
C ASN A 176 20.80 20.25 10.69
N GLU A 177 19.52 20.41 10.37
CA GLU A 177 18.57 19.30 10.30
C GLU A 177 19.04 18.20 9.33
N LYS A 178 19.53 18.59 8.15
CA LYS A 178 20.11 17.65 7.18
C LYS A 178 21.31 16.88 7.73
N LYS A 179 22.19 17.54 8.48
CA LYS A 179 23.33 16.88 9.15
C LYS A 179 22.87 15.88 10.21
N GLU A 180 21.89 16.24 11.03
CA GLU A 180 21.35 15.33 12.04
C GLU A 180 20.64 14.13 11.39
N ILE A 181 19.88 14.33 10.31
CA ILE A 181 19.28 13.23 9.55
C ILE A 181 20.36 12.26 9.05
N ILE A 182 21.47 12.78 8.46
CA ILE A 182 22.57 11.92 8.01
C ILE A 182 23.18 11.12 9.15
N LYS A 183 23.43 11.75 10.30
CA LYS A 183 23.97 11.08 11.50
C LYS A 183 23.03 9.95 11.96
N HIS A 184 21.72 10.19 12.00
CA HIS A 184 20.77 9.16 12.35
C HIS A 184 20.72 8.02 11.32
N CYS A 185 20.82 8.33 10.03
CA CYS A 185 20.94 7.32 8.98
C CYS A 185 22.19 6.44 9.17
N ASP A 186 23.33 7.04 9.54
CA ASP A 186 24.57 6.30 9.78
C ASP A 186 24.49 5.38 10.99
N ILE A 187 23.92 5.88 12.09
CA ILE A 187 23.66 5.09 13.30
C ILE A 187 22.74 3.90 12.96
N PHE A 188 21.67 4.16 12.21
CA PHE A 188 20.73 3.12 11.79
C PHE A 188 21.42 2.05 10.95
N ILE A 189 22.12 2.44 9.87
CA ILE A 189 22.84 1.51 8.98
C ILE A 189 23.89 0.69 9.77
N LYS A 190 24.64 1.31 10.67
CA LYS A 190 25.61 0.64 11.52
C LYS A 190 24.97 -0.42 12.41
N ASN A 191 23.84 -0.08 13.04
CA ASN A 191 23.16 -0.97 14.00
C ASN A 191 22.40 -2.11 13.32
N THR A 192 21.79 -1.84 12.15
CA THR A 192 20.94 -2.83 11.45
C THR A 192 21.69 -3.63 10.40
N GLY A 193 22.75 -3.07 9.80
CA GLY A 193 23.48 -3.71 8.71
C GLY A 193 24.10 -5.06 9.04
N LYS A 194 24.44 -5.29 10.32
CA LYS A 194 24.96 -6.58 10.82
C LYS A 194 23.84 -7.57 11.18
N LEU A 195 22.65 -7.08 11.46
CA LEU A 195 21.52 -7.88 11.95
C LEU A 195 20.66 -8.41 10.81
N ILE A 196 20.57 -7.68 9.70
CA ILE A 196 19.69 -8.01 8.59
C ILE A 196 20.43 -8.89 7.59
N LYS A 197 20.24 -10.19 7.69
CA LYS A 197 20.60 -11.13 6.61
C LYS A 197 19.56 -11.04 5.50
N LYS A 198 20.00 -11.09 4.25
CA LYS A 198 19.12 -11.02 3.06
C LYS A 198 17.95 -12.03 3.11
N ASN A 199 18.16 -13.16 3.78
CA ASN A 199 17.18 -14.23 3.93
C ASN A 199 16.13 -14.00 5.04
N ASP A 200 16.30 -12.94 5.86
CA ASP A 200 15.39 -12.64 6.97
C ASP A 200 14.45 -11.47 6.65
N LEU A 201 14.47 -10.99 5.41
CA LEU A 201 13.58 -9.92 4.98
C LEU A 201 12.13 -10.43 4.87
N LEU A 202 11.23 -9.71 5.50
CA LEU A 202 9.78 -9.93 5.45
C LEU A 202 9.08 -8.67 4.97
N PRO A 203 7.93 -8.79 4.32
CA PRO A 203 7.07 -7.65 4.06
C PRO A 203 6.69 -6.98 5.38
N VAL A 204 6.82 -5.66 5.45
CA VAL A 204 6.46 -4.86 6.62
C VAL A 204 5.40 -3.83 6.20
N PHE A 205 4.32 -3.74 6.97
CA PHE A 205 3.38 -2.65 6.82
C PHE A 205 3.93 -1.42 7.55
N ILE A 206 4.33 -0.40 6.79
CA ILE A 206 4.87 0.85 7.35
C ILE A 206 3.77 1.66 8.03
N ASP A 207 2.55 1.63 7.49
CA ASP A 207 1.41 2.40 8.00
C ASP A 207 0.45 1.51 8.80
N TRP A 208 0.95 0.98 9.94
CA TRP A 208 0.19 0.17 10.87
C TRP A 208 -0.60 1.03 11.85
N ASN A 209 -1.64 1.70 11.36
CA ASN A 209 -2.53 2.47 12.22
C ASN A 209 -3.96 1.91 12.21
N ILE A 210 -4.71 2.18 13.29
CA ILE A 210 -6.08 1.66 13.49
C ILE A 210 -7.02 2.06 12.35
N GLY A 211 -6.79 3.20 11.69
CA GLY A 211 -7.62 3.68 10.59
C GLY A 211 -7.54 2.82 9.33
N ASN A 212 -6.49 2.02 9.19
CA ASN A 212 -6.26 1.17 8.03
C ASN A 212 -6.80 -0.25 8.19
N PHE A 213 -7.36 -0.58 9.36
CA PHE A 213 -7.86 -1.91 9.66
C PHE A 213 -9.36 -1.91 9.95
N SER A 214 -10.00 -2.96 9.47
CA SER A 214 -11.33 -3.35 9.88
C SER A 214 -11.23 -4.60 10.74
N VAL A 215 -11.96 -4.65 11.84
CA VAL A 215 -12.02 -5.83 12.72
C VAL A 215 -13.37 -6.48 12.53
N ASP A 216 -13.37 -7.73 12.11
CA ASP A 216 -14.54 -8.59 12.12
C ASP A 216 -14.69 -9.17 13.54
N ASN A 217 -15.91 -9.21 14.05
CA ASN A 217 -16.22 -9.73 15.39
C ASN A 217 -16.56 -11.24 15.36
N LYS A 218 -15.97 -11.99 14.43
CA LYS A 218 -16.11 -13.44 14.41
C LYS A 218 -15.03 -14.11 15.22
#